data_0168052404975f5ea727655e61109351
#
_entry.id   0168052404975f5ea727655e61109351
#
_cell.length_a   1.000
_cell.length_b   1.000
_cell.length_c   1.000
_cell.angle_alpha   90.00
_cell.angle_beta   90.00
_cell.angle_gamma   90.00
#
_symmetry.space_group_name_H-M   'P 1'
#
loop_
_entity.id
_entity.type
_entity.pdbx_description
1 polymer ?
#
loop_
_entity_poly.entity_id
_entity_poly.type
_entity_poly.pdbx_seq_one_letter_code
_entity_poly.pdbx_strand_id
1 'polypeptide(L)'
;MAKQKKSKMALYTRQDKIILYCGYALLGLFLLAIIVPMIYIVIASFMDPVTLQNKGISFDFSKWSLDAYQRVVSDKQIWVGFRNAVLYSIIFTIISVAVTMLAAYPMSLPDFKGKTIFNTLFVITMFFSGGLIPTYLLINNLGLLDSMWAVILPGAFSVWNMIIARTYYQGVPRELREAADVDGASEMLYFFKILLPVCVPVVAVLALWQFVAMWNSYFDAMIYLNSASKQPLQLVLRSILIQSQPESGMIADIQSTAERAKMAELLKYATIIISSLPLLVMYPFFQKYFDAGIMAGSIKG
;
A
#
# COMPACT_ATOMS: atom_id res chain seq x y z
N MET A 1 23.44 18.71 -20.63
CA MET A 1 23.51 17.91 -19.41
C MET A 1 24.50 16.74 -19.45
N ALA A 2 24.84 16.14 -20.57
CA ALA A 2 25.76 15.00 -20.65
C ALA A 2 27.26 15.32 -20.38
N LYS A 3 27.72 16.55 -20.59
CA LYS A 3 29.13 16.95 -20.39
C LYS A 3 29.56 17.10 -18.92
N GLN A 4 28.63 17.42 -17.99
CA GLN A 4 28.92 17.54 -16.57
C GLN A 4 29.05 16.18 -15.83
N LYS A 5 28.45 15.11 -16.36
CA LYS A 5 28.52 13.77 -15.74
C LYS A 5 29.89 13.11 -15.92
N LYS A 6 30.61 13.41 -17.02
CA LYS A 6 31.96 12.88 -17.26
C LYS A 6 33.02 13.46 -16.32
N SER A 7 32.86 14.68 -15.83
CA SER A 7 33.81 15.34 -14.93
C SER A 7 33.81 14.78 -13.50
N LYS A 8 32.63 14.36 -12.99
CA LYS A 8 32.53 13.80 -11.63
C LYS A 8 33.16 12.43 -11.49
N MET A 9 33.18 11.60 -12.53
CA MET A 9 33.80 10.27 -12.52
C MET A 9 35.34 10.32 -12.53
N ALA A 10 35.91 11.44 -12.93
CA ALA A 10 37.38 11.64 -12.92
C ALA A 10 37.96 11.85 -11.51
N LEU A 11 37.15 12.20 -10.54
CA LEU A 11 37.51 12.47 -9.15
C LEU A 11 37.56 11.21 -8.27
N TYR A 12 37.06 10.06 -8.74
CA TYR A 12 37.01 8.82 -7.96
C TYR A 12 38.36 8.08 -8.00
N THR A 13 38.82 7.64 -6.83
CA THR A 13 39.97 6.73 -6.72
C THR A 13 39.65 5.35 -7.32
N ARG A 14 40.68 4.50 -7.50
CA ARG A 14 40.43 3.10 -7.96
C ARG A 14 39.49 2.34 -7.01
N GLN A 15 39.66 2.54 -5.71
CA GLN A 15 38.82 1.89 -4.69
C GLN A 15 37.35 2.37 -4.78
N ASP A 16 37.13 3.68 -4.95
CA ASP A 16 35.79 4.23 -5.10
C ASP A 16 35.08 3.67 -6.34
N LYS A 17 35.81 3.48 -7.45
CA LYS A 17 35.26 2.89 -8.67
C LYS A 17 34.85 1.43 -8.46
N ILE A 18 35.65 0.65 -7.73
CA ILE A 18 35.35 -0.76 -7.42
C ILE A 18 34.08 -0.82 -6.57
N ILE A 19 34.00 -0.01 -5.49
CA ILE A 19 32.79 0.05 -4.63
C ILE A 19 31.57 0.45 -5.45
N LEU A 20 31.71 1.44 -6.33
CA LEU A 20 30.61 1.92 -7.17
C LEU A 20 30.12 0.82 -8.14
N TYR A 21 31.06 0.11 -8.82
CA TYR A 21 30.70 -0.98 -9.74
C TYR A 21 30.10 -2.18 -9.00
N CYS A 22 30.63 -2.55 -7.84
CA CYS A 22 30.03 -3.57 -6.98
C CYS A 22 28.62 -3.18 -6.55
N GLY A 23 28.40 -1.91 -6.18
CA GLY A 23 27.09 -1.37 -5.86
C GLY A 23 26.11 -1.45 -7.03
N TYR A 24 26.53 -1.05 -8.24
CA TYR A 24 25.69 -1.17 -9.44
C TYR A 24 25.41 -2.63 -9.81
N ALA A 25 26.38 -3.53 -9.67
CA ALA A 25 26.17 -4.95 -9.94
C ALA A 25 25.16 -5.55 -8.95
N LEU A 26 25.26 -5.22 -7.67
CA LEU A 26 24.33 -5.66 -6.63
C LEU A 26 22.91 -5.11 -6.87
N LEU A 27 22.79 -3.82 -7.16
CA LEU A 27 21.51 -3.19 -7.51
C LEU A 27 20.91 -3.80 -8.78
N GLY A 28 21.74 -4.08 -9.80
CA GLY A 28 21.31 -4.75 -11.03
C GLY A 28 20.78 -6.16 -10.77
N LEU A 29 21.45 -6.91 -9.89
CA LEU A 29 21.01 -8.25 -9.50
C LEU A 29 19.67 -8.21 -8.74
N PHE A 30 19.49 -7.28 -7.81
CA PHE A 30 18.20 -7.06 -7.13
C PHE A 30 17.12 -6.66 -8.10
N LEU A 31 17.41 -5.77 -9.05
CA LEU A 31 16.47 -5.34 -10.07
C LEU A 31 16.00 -6.54 -10.92
N LEU A 32 16.93 -7.37 -11.37
CA LEU A 32 16.61 -8.58 -12.13
C LEU A 32 15.76 -9.57 -11.31
N ALA A 33 16.10 -9.77 -10.03
CA ALA A 33 15.36 -10.65 -9.13
C ALA A 33 13.89 -10.21 -8.95
N ILE A 34 13.60 -8.90 -9.07
CA ILE A 34 12.23 -8.37 -9.00
C ILE A 34 11.54 -8.39 -10.36
N ILE A 35 12.24 -7.97 -11.42
CA ILE A 35 11.63 -7.82 -12.75
C ILE A 35 11.33 -9.17 -13.39
N VAL A 36 12.20 -10.17 -13.25
CA VAL A 36 12.01 -11.49 -13.88
C VAL A 36 10.68 -12.15 -13.46
N PRO A 37 10.34 -12.29 -12.16
CA PRO A 37 9.04 -12.83 -11.77
C PRO A 37 7.85 -11.95 -12.18
N MET A 38 8.02 -10.62 -12.26
CA MET A 38 6.96 -9.74 -12.75
C MET A 38 6.67 -9.97 -14.24
N ILE A 39 7.72 -10.06 -15.07
CA ILE A 39 7.58 -10.39 -16.48
C ILE A 39 6.96 -11.78 -16.65
N TYR A 40 7.37 -12.75 -15.82
CA TYR A 40 6.75 -14.09 -15.79
C TYR A 40 5.24 -14.00 -15.58
N ILE A 41 4.77 -13.27 -14.57
CA ILE A 41 3.35 -13.10 -14.26
C ILE A 41 2.60 -12.47 -15.45
N VAL A 42 3.19 -11.43 -16.07
CA VAL A 42 2.60 -10.75 -17.23
C VAL A 42 2.46 -11.71 -18.41
N ILE A 43 3.50 -12.46 -18.76
CA ILE A 43 3.46 -13.41 -19.86
C ILE A 43 2.46 -14.53 -19.54
N ALA A 44 2.53 -15.11 -18.34
CA ALA A 44 1.66 -16.20 -17.90
C ALA A 44 0.17 -15.78 -17.93
N SER A 45 -0.15 -14.52 -17.73
CA SER A 45 -1.55 -14.02 -17.77
C SER A 45 -2.20 -14.06 -19.14
N PHE A 46 -1.41 -14.16 -20.22
CA PHE A 46 -1.88 -14.27 -21.58
C PHE A 46 -1.81 -15.72 -22.12
N MET A 47 -1.21 -16.64 -21.38
CA MET A 47 -0.99 -18.01 -21.84
C MET A 47 -2.16 -18.92 -21.48
N ASP A 48 -2.42 -19.91 -22.36
CA ASP A 48 -3.30 -21.04 -22.02
C ASP A 48 -2.71 -21.86 -20.86
N PRO A 49 -3.51 -22.16 -19.78
CA PRO A 49 -3.02 -22.88 -18.60
C PRO A 49 -2.39 -24.22 -18.88
N VAL A 50 -2.94 -24.98 -19.84
CA VAL A 50 -2.42 -26.31 -20.21
C VAL A 50 -1.03 -26.20 -20.85
N THR A 51 -0.86 -25.18 -21.68
CA THR A 51 0.45 -24.89 -22.29
C THR A 51 1.46 -24.42 -21.24
N LEU A 52 1.04 -23.58 -20.31
CA LEU A 52 1.89 -23.08 -19.24
C LEU A 52 2.37 -24.20 -18.31
N GLN A 53 1.47 -25.13 -17.92
CA GLN A 53 1.82 -26.27 -17.05
C GLN A 53 2.75 -27.26 -17.73
N ASN A 54 2.50 -27.59 -19.02
CA ASN A 54 3.23 -28.65 -19.71
C ASN A 54 4.55 -28.19 -20.33
N LYS A 55 4.64 -26.94 -20.77
CA LYS A 55 5.79 -26.41 -21.53
C LYS A 55 6.48 -25.25 -20.87
N GLY A 56 5.94 -24.71 -19.74
CA GLY A 56 6.40 -23.47 -19.15
C GLY A 56 6.11 -22.24 -20.03
N ILE A 57 6.89 -21.17 -19.86
CA ILE A 57 6.75 -19.97 -20.70
C ILE A 57 7.05 -20.30 -22.16
N SER A 58 6.12 -19.95 -23.03
CA SER A 58 6.28 -20.02 -24.49
C SER A 58 6.10 -18.62 -25.07
N PHE A 59 7.03 -18.21 -25.93
CA PHE A 59 6.94 -16.98 -26.71
C PHE A 59 6.17 -17.17 -28.02
N ASP A 60 5.44 -18.27 -28.15
CA ASP A 60 4.56 -18.53 -29.28
C ASP A 60 3.26 -17.73 -29.12
N PHE A 61 3.23 -16.54 -29.73
CA PHE A 61 2.09 -15.60 -29.65
C PHE A 61 0.80 -16.17 -30.23
N SER A 62 0.86 -17.26 -31.04
CA SER A 62 -0.34 -17.92 -31.58
C SER A 62 -1.20 -18.61 -30.51
N LYS A 63 -0.60 -18.87 -29.33
CA LYS A 63 -1.25 -19.52 -28.17
C LYS A 63 -1.64 -18.56 -27.07
N TRP A 64 -1.47 -17.27 -27.30
CA TRP A 64 -1.89 -16.24 -26.36
C TRP A 64 -3.39 -16.00 -26.48
N SER A 65 -4.06 -15.91 -25.35
CA SER A 65 -5.50 -15.74 -25.23
C SER A 65 -5.84 -14.66 -24.22
N LEU A 66 -6.94 -13.97 -24.45
CA LEU A 66 -7.53 -13.00 -23.51
C LEU A 66 -8.67 -13.60 -22.70
N ASP A 67 -8.91 -14.92 -22.79
CA ASP A 67 -10.04 -15.59 -22.15
C ASP A 67 -10.06 -15.40 -20.64
N ALA A 68 -8.86 -15.39 -20.01
CA ALA A 68 -8.70 -15.09 -18.60
C ALA A 68 -9.25 -13.69 -18.25
N TYR A 69 -8.84 -12.70 -19.01
CA TYR A 69 -9.26 -11.32 -18.80
C TYR A 69 -10.74 -11.11 -19.05
N GLN A 70 -11.29 -11.73 -20.12
CA GLN A 70 -12.72 -11.67 -20.42
C GLN A 70 -13.56 -12.25 -19.27
N ARG A 71 -13.14 -13.38 -18.70
CA ARG A 71 -13.81 -14.00 -17.56
C ARG A 71 -13.75 -13.14 -16.30
N VAL A 72 -12.55 -12.63 -15.97
CA VAL A 72 -12.38 -11.73 -14.81
C VAL A 72 -13.21 -10.48 -14.95
N VAL A 73 -13.23 -9.86 -16.14
CA VAL A 73 -14.02 -8.64 -16.39
C VAL A 73 -15.53 -8.91 -16.45
N SER A 74 -15.94 -10.12 -16.83
CA SER A 74 -17.36 -10.52 -16.88
C SER A 74 -17.93 -10.87 -15.51
N ASP A 75 -17.09 -11.10 -14.51
CA ASP A 75 -17.54 -11.42 -13.15
C ASP A 75 -18.03 -10.19 -12.41
N LYS A 76 -19.33 -10.14 -12.15
CA LYS A 76 -19.98 -9.04 -11.42
C LYS A 76 -19.40 -8.85 -10.02
N GLN A 77 -18.99 -9.93 -9.34
CA GLN A 77 -18.48 -9.87 -7.99
C GLN A 77 -17.11 -9.16 -7.94
N ILE A 78 -16.29 -9.30 -8.97
CA ILE A 78 -15.01 -8.59 -9.10
C ILE A 78 -15.23 -7.08 -9.19
N TRP A 79 -16.22 -6.62 -9.95
CA TRP A 79 -16.53 -5.19 -10.04
C TRP A 79 -17.10 -4.61 -8.75
N VAL A 80 -17.96 -5.39 -8.06
CA VAL A 80 -18.44 -5.02 -6.71
C VAL A 80 -17.26 -4.91 -5.75
N GLY A 81 -16.37 -5.89 -5.74
CA GLY A 81 -15.17 -5.89 -4.90
C GLY A 81 -14.23 -4.73 -5.24
N PHE A 82 -14.03 -4.45 -6.52
CA PHE A 82 -13.22 -3.32 -6.98
C PHE A 82 -13.77 -1.98 -6.47
N ARG A 83 -15.06 -1.74 -6.66
CA ARG A 83 -15.75 -0.54 -6.14
C ARG A 83 -15.56 -0.40 -4.63
N ASN A 84 -15.78 -1.49 -3.88
CA ASN A 84 -15.64 -1.48 -2.43
C ASN A 84 -14.18 -1.24 -2.01
N ALA A 85 -13.20 -1.87 -2.67
CA ALA A 85 -11.79 -1.65 -2.39
C ALA A 85 -11.37 -0.18 -2.60
N VAL A 86 -11.80 0.45 -3.71
CA VAL A 86 -11.56 1.87 -3.97
C VAL A 86 -12.20 2.74 -2.88
N LEU A 87 -13.50 2.51 -2.59
CA LEU A 87 -14.23 3.29 -1.60
C LEU A 87 -13.61 3.18 -0.21
N TYR A 88 -13.31 1.96 0.24
CA TYR A 88 -12.72 1.72 1.56
C TYR A 88 -11.32 2.33 1.65
N SER A 89 -10.51 2.19 0.60
CA SER A 89 -9.16 2.78 0.58
C SER A 89 -9.19 4.30 0.62
N ILE A 90 -10.11 4.96 -0.10
CA ILE A 90 -10.24 6.42 -0.07
C ILE A 90 -10.70 6.90 1.32
N ILE A 91 -11.79 6.32 1.86
CA ILE A 91 -12.34 6.73 3.17
C ILE A 91 -11.32 6.47 4.27
N PHE A 92 -10.70 5.29 4.28
CA PHE A 92 -9.64 4.95 5.23
C PHE A 92 -8.49 5.93 5.18
N THR A 93 -8.00 6.27 3.98
CA THR A 93 -6.89 7.20 3.79
C THR A 93 -7.22 8.58 4.34
N ILE A 94 -8.41 9.11 4.02
CA ILE A 94 -8.83 10.43 4.50
C ILE A 94 -8.88 10.45 6.03
N ILE A 95 -9.53 9.46 6.64
CA ILE A 95 -9.68 9.38 8.11
C ILE A 95 -8.30 9.18 8.76
N SER A 96 -7.51 8.23 8.27
CA SER A 96 -6.23 7.90 8.86
C SER A 96 -5.23 9.05 8.77
N VAL A 97 -5.14 9.72 7.62
CA VAL A 97 -4.27 10.88 7.47
C VAL A 97 -4.75 12.03 8.35
N ALA A 98 -6.04 12.34 8.36
CA ALA A 98 -6.59 13.41 9.20
C ALA A 98 -6.29 13.17 10.68
N VAL A 99 -6.59 11.98 11.21
CA VAL A 99 -6.32 11.64 12.61
C VAL A 99 -4.82 11.65 12.91
N THR A 100 -4.00 11.12 12.03
CA THR A 100 -2.54 11.09 12.18
C THR A 100 -1.96 12.50 12.24
N MET A 101 -2.34 13.39 11.31
CA MET A 101 -1.82 14.75 11.24
C MET A 101 -2.27 15.58 12.45
N LEU A 102 -3.55 15.43 12.87
CA LEU A 102 -4.07 16.10 14.06
C LEU A 102 -3.39 15.61 15.34
N ALA A 103 -3.16 14.31 15.48
CA ALA A 103 -2.48 13.75 16.65
C ALA A 103 -0.98 14.12 16.71
N ALA A 104 -0.32 14.20 15.55
CA ALA A 104 1.09 14.53 15.45
C ALA A 104 1.38 15.98 15.82
N TYR A 105 0.43 16.89 15.60
CA TYR A 105 0.63 18.33 15.82
C TYR A 105 0.97 18.66 17.28
N PRO A 106 0.11 18.39 18.29
CA PRO A 106 0.45 18.68 19.68
C PRO A 106 1.71 17.93 20.13
N MET A 107 1.94 16.71 19.61
CA MET A 107 3.14 15.93 19.93
C MET A 107 4.43 16.53 19.35
N SER A 108 4.34 17.43 18.37
CA SER A 108 5.48 18.15 17.80
C SER A 108 5.90 19.36 18.61
N LEU A 109 4.97 19.96 19.37
CA LEU A 109 5.21 21.17 20.15
C LEU A 109 6.18 20.92 21.31
N PRO A 110 7.16 21.81 21.56
CA PRO A 110 8.09 21.65 22.68
C PRO A 110 7.40 21.73 24.03
N ASP A 111 6.43 22.65 24.18
CA ASP A 111 5.79 23.00 25.45
C ASP A 111 4.50 22.22 25.73
N PHE A 112 4.19 21.18 24.95
CA PHE A 112 3.00 20.36 25.16
C PHE A 112 3.09 19.60 26.49
N LYS A 113 2.27 19.99 27.46
CA LYS A 113 2.20 19.35 28.78
C LYS A 113 1.66 17.92 28.65
N GLY A 114 2.40 16.96 29.20
CA GLY A 114 2.04 15.55 29.12
C GLY A 114 2.62 14.80 27.91
N LYS A 115 3.44 15.45 27.08
CA LYS A 115 4.09 14.86 25.90
C LYS A 115 4.75 13.52 26.18
N THR A 116 5.48 13.39 27.29
CA THR A 116 6.16 12.14 27.68
C THR A 116 5.16 11.03 27.97
N ILE A 117 4.07 11.33 28.69
CA ILE A 117 3.03 10.35 29.03
C ILE A 117 2.36 9.82 27.75
N PHE A 118 1.91 10.73 26.86
CA PHE A 118 1.29 10.34 25.60
C PHE A 118 2.25 9.56 24.70
N ASN A 119 3.52 9.99 24.59
CA ASN A 119 4.53 9.23 23.85
C ASN A 119 4.69 7.80 24.38
N THR A 120 4.78 7.65 25.70
CA THR A 120 4.93 6.34 26.34
C THR A 120 3.70 5.47 26.03
N LEU A 121 2.50 6.01 26.19
CA LEU A 121 1.27 5.28 25.89
C LEU A 121 1.21 4.86 24.41
N PHE A 122 1.51 5.75 23.48
CA PHE A 122 1.56 5.41 22.06
C PHE A 122 2.59 4.33 21.76
N VAL A 123 3.79 4.43 22.33
CA VAL A 123 4.83 3.40 22.12
C VAL A 123 4.41 2.06 22.70
N ILE A 124 3.77 2.04 23.87
CA ILE A 124 3.23 0.80 24.47
C ILE A 124 2.24 0.14 23.49
N THR A 125 1.32 0.91 22.87
CA THR A 125 0.35 0.35 21.91
C THR A 125 0.98 -0.18 20.62
N MET A 126 2.21 0.20 20.29
CA MET A 126 2.93 -0.40 19.15
C MET A 126 3.38 -1.84 19.40
N PHE A 127 3.72 -2.16 20.66
CA PHE A 127 4.26 -3.46 21.04
C PHE A 127 3.22 -4.37 21.68
N PHE A 128 2.16 -3.82 22.25
CA PHE A 128 1.10 -4.56 22.92
C PHE A 128 -0.23 -4.33 22.22
N SER A 129 -0.76 -5.37 21.59
CA SER A 129 -2.11 -5.37 21.01
C SER A 129 -3.02 -6.26 21.84
N GLY A 130 -4.31 -5.96 21.86
CA GLY A 130 -5.31 -6.81 22.51
C GLY A 130 -5.49 -8.17 21.83
N GLY A 131 -5.04 -8.30 20.60
CA GLY A 131 -5.19 -9.51 19.78
C GLY A 131 -6.52 -9.56 19.03
N LEU A 132 -6.67 -10.60 18.21
CA LEU A 132 -7.79 -10.76 17.29
C LEU A 132 -9.13 -10.92 18.02
N ILE A 133 -9.20 -11.81 19.02
CA ILE A 133 -10.45 -12.13 19.72
C ILE A 133 -11.01 -10.92 20.47
N PRO A 134 -10.26 -10.20 21.31
CA PRO A 134 -10.75 -8.98 21.95
C PRO A 134 -11.20 -7.90 20.96
N THR A 135 -10.47 -7.72 19.84
CA THR A 135 -10.85 -6.75 18.80
C THR A 135 -12.16 -7.16 18.12
N TYR A 136 -12.33 -8.44 17.81
CA TYR A 136 -13.59 -8.95 17.23
C TYR A 136 -14.77 -8.72 18.18
N LEU A 137 -14.61 -9.06 19.46
CA LEU A 137 -15.67 -8.85 20.46
C LEU A 137 -16.04 -7.37 20.62
N LEU A 138 -15.05 -6.49 20.58
CA LEU A 138 -15.30 -5.03 20.61
C LEU A 138 -16.12 -4.59 19.40
N ILE A 139 -15.73 -5.00 18.19
CA ILE A 139 -16.44 -4.65 16.95
C ILE A 139 -17.87 -5.21 16.96
N ASN A 140 -18.05 -6.44 17.45
CA ASN A 140 -19.35 -7.06 17.61
C ASN A 140 -20.24 -6.29 18.59
N ASN A 141 -19.69 -5.94 19.76
CA ASN A 141 -20.43 -5.19 20.79
C ASN A 141 -20.81 -3.78 20.35
N LEU A 142 -20.01 -3.18 19.47
CA LEU A 142 -20.33 -1.89 18.84
C LEU A 142 -21.36 -1.99 17.70
N GLY A 143 -21.81 -3.20 17.34
CA GLY A 143 -22.76 -3.43 16.26
C GLY A 143 -22.19 -3.13 14.87
N LEU A 144 -20.87 -3.17 14.71
CA LEU A 144 -20.20 -2.81 13.46
C LEU A 144 -19.97 -4.00 12.52
N LEU A 145 -20.27 -5.25 12.94
CA LEU A 145 -20.12 -6.41 12.08
C LEU A 145 -20.93 -6.24 10.79
N ASP A 146 -20.39 -6.81 9.72
CA ASP A 146 -20.90 -6.68 8.36
C ASP A 146 -21.06 -5.22 7.90
N SER A 147 -20.16 -4.34 8.34
CA SER A 147 -20.11 -2.92 7.94
C SER A 147 -18.70 -2.55 7.48
N MET A 148 -18.59 -1.62 6.52
CA MET A 148 -17.29 -1.08 6.10
C MET A 148 -16.52 -0.45 7.25
N TRP A 149 -17.22 0.05 8.27
CA TRP A 149 -16.59 0.68 9.44
C TRP A 149 -15.81 -0.31 10.31
N ALA A 150 -16.22 -1.59 10.31
CA ALA A 150 -15.46 -2.65 10.99
C ALA A 150 -14.05 -2.85 10.40
N VAL A 151 -13.90 -2.57 9.10
CA VAL A 151 -12.62 -2.70 8.39
C VAL A 151 -11.81 -1.41 8.47
N ILE A 152 -12.49 -0.24 8.46
CA ILE A 152 -11.85 1.07 8.37
C ILE A 152 -11.35 1.56 9.75
N LEU A 153 -12.21 1.51 10.78
CA LEU A 153 -11.93 2.20 12.05
C LEU A 153 -10.79 1.59 12.86
N PRO A 154 -10.64 0.25 12.99
CA PRO A 154 -9.60 -0.33 13.84
C PRO A 154 -8.18 0.04 13.42
N GLY A 155 -7.94 0.17 12.12
CA GLY A 155 -6.63 0.53 11.57
C GLY A 155 -6.43 2.02 11.28
N ALA A 156 -7.43 2.89 11.58
CA ALA A 156 -7.41 4.28 11.15
C ALA A 156 -6.31 5.14 11.80
N PHE A 157 -5.75 4.72 12.93
CA PHE A 157 -4.65 5.41 13.58
C PHE A 157 -3.41 4.52 13.65
N SER A 158 -2.30 5.04 13.15
CA SER A 158 -0.98 4.41 13.21
C SER A 158 0.00 5.28 13.98
N VAL A 159 0.50 4.78 15.10
CA VAL A 159 1.52 5.47 15.90
C VAL A 159 2.80 5.69 15.09
N TRP A 160 3.18 4.74 14.23
CA TRP A 160 4.34 4.88 13.35
C TRP A 160 4.20 6.08 12.41
N ASN A 161 3.06 6.21 11.75
CA ASN A 161 2.78 7.33 10.86
C ASN A 161 2.72 8.66 11.62
N MET A 162 2.18 8.66 12.84
CA MET A 162 2.16 9.82 13.73
C MET A 162 3.58 10.27 14.09
N ILE A 163 4.49 9.36 14.38
CA ILE A 163 5.91 9.68 14.67
C ILE A 163 6.57 10.31 13.43
N ILE A 164 6.30 9.81 12.24
CA ILE A 164 6.83 10.37 11.00
C ILE A 164 6.30 11.80 10.78
N ALA A 165 4.99 11.99 10.90
CA ALA A 165 4.35 13.30 10.75
C ALA A 165 4.90 14.30 11.78
N ARG A 166 5.03 13.87 13.06
CA ARG A 166 5.63 14.67 14.13
C ARG A 166 7.06 15.10 13.80
N THR A 167 7.88 14.18 13.35
CA THR A 167 9.28 14.45 12.98
C THR A 167 9.36 15.45 11.83
N TYR A 168 8.46 15.35 10.87
CA TYR A 168 8.36 16.30 9.76
C TYR A 168 7.97 17.69 10.26
N TYR A 169 6.98 17.81 11.14
CA TYR A 169 6.58 19.08 11.76
C TYR A 169 7.72 19.75 12.52
N GLN A 170 8.52 18.97 13.25
CA GLN A 170 9.70 19.48 13.97
C GLN A 170 10.80 20.00 13.04
N GLY A 171 10.79 19.61 11.78
CA GLY A 171 11.70 20.10 10.75
C GLY A 171 11.26 21.41 10.09
N VAL A 172 10.03 21.87 10.32
CA VAL A 172 9.53 23.14 9.79
C VAL A 172 10.19 24.31 10.54
N PRO A 173 10.66 25.37 9.84
CA PRO A 173 11.28 26.53 10.47
C PRO A 173 10.37 27.18 11.53
N ARG A 174 10.93 27.50 12.69
CA ARG A 174 10.19 28.08 13.81
C ARG A 174 9.71 29.50 13.50
N GLU A 175 10.41 30.20 12.64
CA GLU A 175 10.10 31.55 12.19
C GLU A 175 8.67 31.66 11.61
N LEU A 176 8.18 30.58 10.97
CA LEU A 176 6.80 30.54 10.48
C LEU A 176 5.78 30.55 11.62
N ARG A 177 6.11 29.93 12.74
CA ARG A 177 5.26 29.94 13.92
C ARG A 177 5.30 31.28 14.62
N GLU A 178 6.50 31.84 14.83
CA GLU A 178 6.70 33.13 15.47
C GLU A 178 6.00 34.25 14.70
N ALA A 179 6.09 34.26 13.37
CA ALA A 179 5.36 35.20 12.52
C ALA A 179 3.85 35.09 12.69
N ALA A 180 3.32 33.86 12.71
CA ALA A 180 1.89 33.62 12.92
C ALA A 180 1.40 34.07 14.29
N ASP A 181 2.22 33.88 15.32
CA ASP A 181 1.92 34.32 16.70
C ASP A 181 1.90 35.87 16.82
N VAL A 182 2.81 36.56 16.12
CA VAL A 182 2.83 38.06 16.04
C VAL A 182 1.57 38.55 15.31
N ASP A 183 1.12 37.84 14.27
CA ASP A 183 -0.13 38.15 13.53
C ASP A 183 -1.40 37.78 14.32
N GLY A 184 -1.28 37.23 15.52
CA GLY A 184 -2.40 36.82 16.37
C GLY A 184 -3.17 35.58 15.87
N ALA A 185 -2.51 34.72 15.08
CA ALA A 185 -3.13 33.51 14.56
C ALA A 185 -3.42 32.51 15.68
N SER A 186 -4.65 31.97 15.68
CA SER A 186 -4.98 30.83 16.56
C SER A 186 -4.26 29.56 16.17
N GLU A 187 -4.10 28.59 17.09
CA GLU A 187 -3.50 27.28 16.85
C GLU A 187 -4.11 26.56 15.63
N MET A 188 -5.44 26.61 15.52
CA MET A 188 -6.15 26.00 14.40
C MET A 188 -5.89 26.72 13.08
N LEU A 189 -5.81 28.05 13.10
CA LEU A 189 -5.46 28.84 11.90
C LEU A 189 -4.05 28.50 11.45
N TYR A 190 -3.08 28.50 12.36
CA TYR A 190 -1.71 28.12 12.07
C TYR A 190 -1.63 26.70 11.48
N PHE A 191 -2.28 25.73 12.13
CA PHE A 191 -2.26 24.34 11.68
C PHE A 191 -2.81 24.18 10.26
N PHE A 192 -4.02 24.66 9.99
CA PHE A 192 -4.67 24.44 8.70
C PHE A 192 -4.19 25.35 7.58
N LYS A 193 -3.81 26.59 7.87
CA LYS A 193 -3.48 27.59 6.85
C LYS A 193 -1.99 27.73 6.58
N ILE A 194 -1.14 27.36 7.53
CA ILE A 194 0.33 27.55 7.41
C ILE A 194 1.03 26.21 7.45
N LEU A 195 0.90 25.44 8.55
CA LEU A 195 1.67 24.22 8.75
C LEU A 195 1.28 23.12 7.77
N LEU A 196 0.01 22.81 7.65
CA LEU A 196 -0.48 21.71 6.80
C LEU A 196 -0.13 21.90 5.31
N PRO A 197 -0.28 23.10 4.69
CA PRO A 197 0.18 23.37 3.34
C PRO A 197 1.69 23.21 3.14
N VAL A 198 2.51 23.59 4.10
CA VAL A 198 3.98 23.37 4.04
C VAL A 198 4.30 21.88 4.12
N CYS A 199 3.48 21.10 4.82
CA CYS A 199 3.66 19.67 5.05
C CYS A 199 3.00 18.77 3.99
N VAL A 200 2.51 19.32 2.86
CA VAL A 200 1.91 18.53 1.76
C VAL A 200 2.76 17.33 1.32
N PRO A 201 4.10 17.41 1.25
CA PRO A 201 4.91 16.24 0.87
C PRO A 201 4.71 15.05 1.81
N VAL A 202 4.76 15.24 3.13
CA VAL A 202 4.55 14.12 4.07
C VAL A 202 3.10 13.66 4.08
N VAL A 203 2.14 14.56 3.94
CA VAL A 203 0.71 14.21 3.79
C VAL A 203 0.51 13.27 2.60
N ALA A 204 1.11 13.59 1.45
CA ALA A 204 1.02 12.77 0.25
C ALA A 204 1.66 11.38 0.44
N VAL A 205 2.82 11.29 1.07
CA VAL A 205 3.49 10.03 1.36
C VAL A 205 2.63 9.16 2.29
N LEU A 206 2.13 9.73 3.38
CA LEU A 206 1.26 9.01 4.32
C LEU A 206 -0.05 8.59 3.66
N ALA A 207 -0.65 9.44 2.81
CA ALA A 207 -1.85 9.11 2.07
C ALA A 207 -1.63 7.92 1.13
N LEU A 208 -0.51 7.89 0.41
CA LEU A 208 -0.18 6.76 -0.45
C LEU A 208 0.01 5.47 0.36
N TRP A 209 0.76 5.50 1.46
CA TRP A 209 0.97 4.32 2.28
C TRP A 209 -0.32 3.76 2.86
N GLN A 210 -1.20 4.63 3.36
CA GLN A 210 -2.49 4.21 3.91
C GLN A 210 -3.43 3.68 2.82
N PHE A 211 -3.45 4.29 1.65
CA PHE A 211 -4.22 3.79 0.52
C PHE A 211 -3.75 2.39 0.11
N VAL A 212 -2.44 2.22 -0.09
CA VAL A 212 -1.87 0.92 -0.49
C VAL A 212 -2.10 -0.15 0.57
N ALA A 213 -1.98 0.20 1.86
CA ALA A 213 -2.24 -0.72 2.97
C ALA A 213 -3.68 -1.23 2.95
N MET A 214 -4.67 -0.33 2.83
CA MET A 214 -6.08 -0.70 2.79
C MET A 214 -6.43 -1.42 1.48
N TRP A 215 -5.90 -1.00 0.34
CA TRP A 215 -6.09 -1.65 -0.95
C TRP A 215 -5.69 -3.13 -0.92
N ASN A 216 -4.58 -3.46 -0.26
CA ASN A 216 -4.08 -4.83 -0.14
C ASN A 216 -4.68 -5.60 1.05
N SER A 217 -5.49 -4.96 1.90
CA SER A 217 -6.07 -5.60 3.06
C SER A 217 -7.21 -6.55 2.65
N TYR A 218 -7.16 -7.77 3.15
CA TYR A 218 -8.23 -8.75 3.00
C TYR A 218 -8.63 -9.40 4.32
N PHE A 219 -7.70 -9.43 5.30
CA PHE A 219 -7.86 -10.23 6.53
C PHE A 219 -9.00 -9.71 7.40
N ASP A 220 -9.02 -8.40 7.65
CA ASP A 220 -10.08 -7.78 8.44
C ASP A 220 -11.45 -7.91 7.74
N ALA A 221 -11.46 -7.73 6.42
CA ALA A 221 -12.67 -7.94 5.63
C ALA A 221 -13.18 -9.39 5.70
N MET A 222 -12.27 -10.37 5.73
CA MET A 222 -12.62 -11.78 5.87
C MET A 222 -13.26 -12.11 7.23
N ILE A 223 -12.84 -11.41 8.29
CA ILE A 223 -13.34 -11.66 9.65
C ILE A 223 -14.63 -10.92 9.92
N TYR A 224 -14.77 -9.67 9.44
CA TYR A 224 -15.86 -8.79 9.83
C TYR A 224 -17.00 -8.68 8.81
N LEU A 225 -16.78 -9.06 7.52
CA LEU A 225 -17.78 -8.92 6.47
C LEU A 225 -18.36 -10.26 6.06
N ASN A 226 -19.66 -10.43 6.25
CA ASN A 226 -20.39 -11.64 5.86
C ASN A 226 -21.04 -11.52 4.47
N SER A 227 -21.50 -10.31 4.11
CA SER A 227 -22.23 -10.06 2.86
C SER A 227 -21.26 -9.95 1.68
N ALA A 228 -21.47 -10.75 0.62
CA ALA A 228 -20.68 -10.72 -0.60
C ALA A 228 -20.65 -9.33 -1.27
N SER A 229 -21.76 -8.57 -1.17
CA SER A 229 -21.88 -7.22 -1.72
C SER A 229 -20.96 -6.17 -1.05
N LYS A 230 -20.39 -6.49 0.11
CA LYS A 230 -19.51 -5.61 0.90
C LYS A 230 -18.03 -6.01 0.84
N GLN A 231 -17.72 -7.17 0.28
CA GLN A 231 -16.36 -7.67 0.19
C GLN A 231 -15.49 -6.79 -0.71
N PRO A 232 -14.27 -6.41 -0.28
CA PRO A 232 -13.30 -5.72 -1.12
C PRO A 232 -12.64 -6.68 -2.12
N LEU A 233 -12.03 -6.14 -3.15
CA LEU A 233 -11.42 -6.89 -4.26
C LEU A 233 -10.49 -8.00 -3.78
N GLN A 234 -9.56 -7.70 -2.87
CA GLN A 234 -8.56 -8.68 -2.42
C GLN A 234 -9.18 -9.89 -1.75
N LEU A 235 -10.31 -9.72 -1.04
CA LEU A 235 -11.04 -10.85 -0.46
C LEU A 235 -11.74 -11.67 -1.54
N VAL A 236 -12.36 -11.03 -2.53
CA VAL A 236 -12.99 -11.71 -3.68
C VAL A 236 -11.96 -12.53 -4.46
N LEU A 237 -10.79 -11.93 -4.77
CA LEU A 237 -9.71 -12.61 -5.48
C LEU A 237 -9.16 -13.81 -4.69
N ARG A 238 -9.00 -13.64 -3.38
CA ARG A 238 -8.58 -14.74 -2.50
C ARG A 238 -9.59 -15.89 -2.52
N SER A 239 -10.89 -15.59 -2.49
CA SER A 239 -11.93 -16.63 -2.55
C SER A 239 -11.89 -17.40 -3.88
N ILE A 240 -11.70 -16.72 -5.00
CA ILE A 240 -11.51 -17.33 -6.32
C ILE A 240 -10.32 -18.29 -6.32
N LEU A 241 -9.17 -17.84 -5.77
CA LEU A 241 -7.95 -18.63 -5.72
C LEU A 241 -8.06 -19.87 -4.81
N ILE A 242 -8.79 -19.78 -3.69
CA ILE A 242 -8.98 -20.91 -2.75
C ILE A 242 -10.00 -21.91 -3.28
N GLN A 243 -11.14 -21.45 -3.80
CA GLN A 243 -12.18 -22.33 -4.38
C GLN A 243 -11.68 -23.15 -5.56
N SER A 244 -10.60 -22.71 -6.16
CA SER A 244 -9.99 -23.35 -7.32
C SER A 244 -8.90 -24.38 -6.95
N GLN A 245 -8.55 -24.53 -5.66
CA GLN A 245 -7.64 -25.58 -5.21
C GLN A 245 -8.43 -26.89 -5.09
N PRO A 246 -7.90 -28.05 -5.59
CA PRO A 246 -8.53 -29.33 -5.38
C PRO A 246 -8.62 -29.63 -3.89
N GLU A 247 -9.82 -29.80 -3.35
CA GLU A 247 -9.99 -30.32 -1.99
C GLU A 247 -9.47 -31.76 -1.94
N SER A 248 -8.39 -31.97 -1.22
CA SER A 248 -7.83 -33.28 -0.96
C SER A 248 -8.78 -34.04 -0.01
N GLY A 249 -9.73 -34.80 -0.55
CA GLY A 249 -10.53 -35.67 0.30
C GLY A 249 -11.93 -36.04 -0.15
N MET A 250 -12.51 -35.40 -1.16
CA MET A 250 -13.78 -35.86 -1.72
C MET A 250 -13.56 -36.50 -3.08
N ILE A 251 -14.21 -37.65 -3.30
CA ILE A 251 -14.33 -38.31 -4.61
C ILE A 251 -15.30 -37.44 -5.45
N ALA A 252 -14.86 -36.24 -5.80
CA ALA A 252 -15.50 -35.44 -6.83
C ALA A 252 -15.01 -35.95 -8.19
N ASP A 253 -15.89 -36.00 -9.14
CA ASP A 253 -15.64 -36.40 -10.53
C ASP A 253 -14.30 -35.79 -11.00
N ILE A 254 -13.32 -36.66 -11.32
CA ILE A 254 -11.94 -36.27 -11.66
C ILE A 254 -11.93 -35.21 -12.77
N GLN A 255 -12.92 -35.27 -13.67
CA GLN A 255 -13.05 -34.37 -14.78
C GLN A 255 -13.47 -32.96 -14.38
N SER A 256 -14.39 -32.81 -13.40
CA SER A 256 -14.83 -31.50 -12.87
C SER A 256 -13.74 -30.83 -12.03
N THR A 257 -12.92 -31.62 -11.34
CA THR A 257 -11.80 -31.13 -10.53
C THR A 257 -10.65 -30.59 -11.41
N ALA A 258 -10.34 -31.32 -12.51
CA ALA A 258 -9.33 -30.87 -13.46
C ALA A 258 -9.73 -29.57 -14.19
N GLU A 259 -11.00 -29.44 -14.57
CA GLU A 259 -11.51 -28.21 -15.20
C GLU A 259 -11.49 -27.00 -14.23
N ARG A 260 -11.85 -27.22 -12.96
CA ARG A 260 -11.76 -26.17 -11.92
C ARG A 260 -10.32 -25.75 -11.68
N ALA A 261 -9.38 -26.68 -11.58
CA ALA A 261 -7.96 -26.39 -11.41
C ALA A 261 -7.39 -25.59 -12.61
N LYS A 262 -7.77 -25.95 -13.83
CA LYS A 262 -7.40 -25.19 -15.03
C LYS A 262 -7.96 -23.77 -15.00
N MET A 263 -9.22 -23.63 -14.57
CA MET A 263 -9.88 -22.34 -14.45
C MET A 263 -9.18 -21.45 -13.43
N ALA A 264 -8.79 -22.02 -12.29
CA ALA A 264 -8.04 -21.31 -11.26
C ALA A 264 -6.73 -20.74 -11.76
N GLU A 265 -5.99 -21.60 -12.43
CA GLU A 265 -4.68 -21.21 -12.93
C GLU A 265 -4.78 -20.14 -14.01
N LEU A 266 -5.79 -20.24 -14.88
CA LEU A 266 -6.12 -19.23 -15.87
C LEU A 266 -6.43 -17.87 -15.22
N LEU A 267 -7.24 -17.86 -14.17
CA LEU A 267 -7.66 -16.62 -13.51
C LEU A 267 -6.56 -16.00 -12.63
N LYS A 268 -5.66 -16.83 -12.06
CA LYS A 268 -4.64 -16.42 -11.11
C LYS A 268 -3.80 -15.22 -11.59
N TYR A 269 -3.19 -15.34 -12.74
CA TYR A 269 -2.28 -14.32 -13.27
C TYR A 269 -3.02 -13.08 -13.77
N ALA A 270 -4.15 -13.25 -14.47
CA ALA A 270 -4.97 -12.14 -14.93
C ALA A 270 -5.50 -11.31 -13.75
N THR A 271 -5.89 -11.97 -12.67
CA THR A 271 -6.36 -11.37 -11.44
C THR A 271 -5.29 -10.53 -10.75
N ILE A 272 -4.05 -11.02 -10.68
CA ILE A 272 -2.91 -10.27 -10.13
C ILE A 272 -2.68 -8.99 -10.94
N ILE A 273 -2.71 -9.07 -12.27
CA ILE A 273 -2.52 -7.89 -13.13
C ILE A 273 -3.64 -6.87 -12.89
N ILE A 274 -4.91 -7.28 -12.96
CA ILE A 274 -6.06 -6.39 -12.77
C ILE A 274 -6.04 -5.73 -11.40
N SER A 275 -5.70 -6.47 -10.34
CA SER A 275 -5.63 -5.91 -8.99
C SER A 275 -4.46 -4.94 -8.79
N SER A 276 -3.41 -5.04 -9.60
CA SER A 276 -2.25 -4.15 -9.54
C SER A 276 -2.44 -2.85 -10.32
N LEU A 277 -3.34 -2.82 -11.32
CA LEU A 277 -3.54 -1.67 -12.20
C LEU A 277 -3.83 -0.35 -11.46
N PRO A 278 -4.74 -0.30 -10.45
CA PRO A 278 -5.03 0.97 -9.77
C PRO A 278 -3.81 1.55 -9.07
N LEU A 279 -2.96 0.71 -8.46
CA LEU A 279 -1.74 1.17 -7.79
C LEU A 279 -0.73 1.71 -8.81
N LEU A 280 -0.59 1.05 -9.96
CA LEU A 280 0.28 1.50 -11.05
C LEU A 280 -0.20 2.84 -11.62
N VAL A 281 -1.52 3.02 -11.79
CA VAL A 281 -2.10 4.29 -12.25
C VAL A 281 -1.92 5.41 -11.23
N MET A 282 -2.01 5.11 -9.93
CA MET A 282 -1.83 6.12 -8.88
C MET A 282 -0.39 6.58 -8.71
N TYR A 283 0.60 5.72 -8.93
CA TYR A 283 2.00 6.00 -8.65
C TYR A 283 2.51 7.32 -9.27
N PRO A 284 2.29 7.64 -10.56
CA PRO A 284 2.77 8.88 -11.17
C PRO A 284 2.27 10.16 -10.49
N PHE A 285 1.07 10.12 -9.89
CA PHE A 285 0.51 11.28 -9.20
C PHE A 285 1.26 11.60 -7.89
N PHE A 286 1.79 10.56 -7.24
CA PHE A 286 2.52 10.71 -5.98
C PHE A 286 4.02 10.87 -6.16
N GLN A 287 4.60 10.44 -7.28
CA GLN A 287 6.04 10.47 -7.55
C GLN A 287 6.66 11.85 -7.31
N LYS A 288 6.01 12.92 -7.74
CA LYS A 288 6.49 14.30 -7.56
C LYS A 288 6.71 14.72 -6.10
N TYR A 289 5.96 14.13 -5.17
CA TYR A 289 6.09 14.44 -3.74
C TYR A 289 7.24 13.68 -3.08
N PHE A 290 7.62 12.51 -3.61
CA PHE A 290 8.81 11.78 -3.14
C PHE A 290 10.10 12.54 -3.47
N ASP A 291 10.19 13.10 -4.68
CA ASP A 291 11.36 13.88 -5.09
C ASP A 291 11.55 15.13 -4.20
N ALA A 292 10.45 15.79 -3.83
CA ALA A 292 10.47 16.95 -2.95
C ALA A 292 10.89 16.59 -1.50
N GLY A 293 10.45 15.43 -0.99
CA GLY A 293 10.79 14.97 0.38
C GLY A 293 12.26 14.56 0.54
N ILE A 294 12.84 13.95 -0.48
CA ILE A 294 14.26 13.56 -0.49
C ILE A 294 15.16 14.81 -0.49
N MET A 295 14.77 15.86 -1.21
CA MET A 295 15.52 17.11 -1.25
C MET A 295 15.50 17.87 0.09
N ALA A 296 14.40 17.87 0.82
CA ALA A 296 14.30 18.52 2.12
C ALA A 296 15.20 17.86 3.19
N GLY A 297 15.44 16.55 3.10
CA GLY A 297 16.37 15.82 3.98
C GLY A 297 17.84 16.01 3.64
N SER A 298 18.19 16.37 2.42
CA SER A 298 19.57 16.48 1.95
C SER A 298 20.20 17.87 2.15
N ILE A 299 19.42 18.88 2.54
CA ILE A 299 19.90 20.26 2.75
C ILE A 299 20.44 20.47 4.20
N LYS A 300 20.37 19.45 5.07
CA LYS A 300 20.91 19.48 6.44
C LYS A 300 22.31 18.84 6.57
N GLY A 301 23.06 18.72 5.48
CA GLY A 301 24.45 18.29 5.46
C GLY A 301 25.37 19.42 5.03
#